data_44b028f499272dc98c29227e3e90e2f4
#
_entry.id   44b028f499272dc98c29227e3e90e2f4
#
_cell.length_a   1.000
_cell.length_b   1.000
_cell.length_c   1.000
_cell.angle_alpha   90.00
_cell.angle_beta   90.00
_cell.angle_gamma   90.00
#
_symmetry.space_group_name_H-M   'P 1'
#
loop_
_entity.id
_entity.type
_entity.pdbx_description
1 polymer ?
#
loop_
_entity_poly.entity_id
_entity_poly.type
_entity_poly.pdbx_seq_one_letter_code
_entity_poly.pdbx_strand_id
1 'polypeptide(L)'
;METIRVAELFAGVGGFRLGLEGYRDEKRPEFDMPAAGPYETVWANQWEPPGTEGKQFAARCYAERFGDEGFVNDDINKVLDAYEAGTIDIPDVDMLVGGFPCQDYSVAKPLSAAAGIEGKKGVLWWDIYRFLHLKEPRYVILENVDRLLKSPASCRGRDFAIMLACLADAGYSVEWHVVNSAAYGFPQRRKRVYVFAELTSRSWDLAERAVEGVLARALPIVPPEFDDLSRFEIQRDPYDITERFELAGKKSPFGTGGVMQDFKVLTWEIEEAPRAEAGKTLGDVLVPAVEVPDAYWVPEERAGQWRYLKGSKSEERLDKKTGYAYRYSEGAMAFPDPLDRPSRTILTGEGGAGASRFKHVVEQDGRLRRLVPEELEALQGFPTGWTEGMSDSRRAFCMGNALVVGIPHLIGEELARRLDETAS
;
A
#
# COMPACT_ATOMS: atom_id res chain seq x y z
N MET A 1 -20.07 11.41 -17.41
CA MET A 1 -18.97 10.42 -17.46
C MET A 1 -19.53 9.00 -17.43
N GLU A 2 -18.99 8.09 -18.20
CA GLU A 2 -19.30 6.66 -18.05
C GLU A 2 -18.73 6.12 -16.74
N THR A 3 -19.39 5.10 -16.17
CA THR A 3 -18.91 4.41 -14.97
C THR A 3 -17.60 3.68 -15.28
N ILE A 4 -16.62 3.82 -14.43
CA ILE A 4 -15.33 3.12 -14.48
C ILE A 4 -15.46 1.85 -13.65
N ARG A 5 -15.46 0.69 -14.31
CA ARG A 5 -15.61 -0.63 -13.68
C ARG A 5 -14.27 -1.09 -13.11
N VAL A 6 -14.22 -1.31 -11.81
CA VAL A 6 -12.99 -1.60 -11.06
C VAL A 6 -12.93 -3.07 -10.65
N ALA A 7 -11.76 -3.70 -10.83
CA ALA A 7 -11.40 -4.94 -10.15
C ALA A 7 -10.42 -4.61 -9.00
N GLU A 8 -10.66 -5.16 -7.81
CA GLU A 8 -9.78 -5.00 -6.65
C GLU A 8 -9.12 -6.33 -6.29
N LEU A 9 -7.80 -6.45 -6.50
CA LEU A 9 -7.00 -7.62 -6.09
C LEU A 9 -6.36 -7.39 -4.73
N PHE A 10 -6.29 -8.46 -3.92
CA PHE A 10 -5.72 -8.40 -2.58
C PHE A 10 -6.43 -7.34 -1.72
N ALA A 11 -7.75 -7.29 -1.84
CA ALA A 11 -8.61 -6.20 -1.39
C ALA A 11 -8.49 -5.89 0.11
N GLY A 12 -7.95 -6.82 0.91
CA GLY A 12 -7.84 -6.64 2.35
C GLY A 12 -9.19 -6.38 2.99
N VAL A 13 -9.34 -5.19 3.57
CA VAL A 13 -10.60 -4.70 4.12
C VAL A 13 -11.23 -3.57 3.29
N GLY A 14 -10.86 -3.46 2.00
CA GLY A 14 -11.50 -2.56 1.03
C GLY A 14 -10.97 -1.14 0.98
N GLY A 15 -9.68 -0.95 1.18
CA GLY A 15 -9.10 0.40 1.23
C GLY A 15 -9.13 1.14 -0.11
N PHE A 16 -8.90 0.47 -1.24
CA PHE A 16 -9.02 1.09 -2.56
C PHE A 16 -10.48 1.42 -2.88
N ARG A 17 -11.38 0.48 -2.64
CA ARG A 17 -12.82 0.66 -2.90
C ARG A 17 -13.36 1.87 -2.14
N LEU A 18 -13.06 1.99 -0.83
CA LEU A 18 -13.45 3.16 -0.03
C LEU A 18 -12.89 4.47 -0.59
N GLY A 19 -11.63 4.48 -1.04
CA GLY A 19 -11.00 5.66 -1.60
C GLY A 19 -11.64 6.11 -2.91
N LEU A 20 -12.04 5.18 -3.76
CA LEU A 20 -12.63 5.46 -5.07
C LEU A 20 -14.13 5.76 -4.99
N GLU A 21 -14.90 4.93 -4.28
CA GLU A 21 -16.36 5.04 -4.18
C GLU A 21 -16.82 5.99 -3.07
N GLY A 22 -15.92 6.37 -2.15
CA GLY A 22 -16.23 7.19 -1.00
C GLY A 22 -17.03 6.45 0.08
N TYR A 23 -17.31 7.14 1.18
CA TYR A 23 -18.11 6.62 2.28
C TYR A 23 -18.66 7.72 3.18
N ARG A 24 -19.65 7.36 4.01
CA ARG A 24 -20.10 8.18 5.13
C ARG A 24 -19.73 7.51 6.45
N ASP A 25 -19.21 8.28 7.38
CA ASP A 25 -18.95 7.84 8.75
C ASP A 25 -20.11 8.30 9.65
N GLU A 26 -21.04 7.40 9.94
CA GLU A 26 -22.23 7.72 10.74
C GLU A 26 -21.88 8.13 12.19
N LYS A 27 -20.74 7.65 12.71
CA LYS A 27 -20.29 7.94 14.08
C LYS A 27 -19.46 9.24 14.14
N ARG A 28 -18.72 9.54 13.06
CA ARG A 28 -17.82 10.71 12.99
C ARG A 28 -17.91 11.37 11.61
N PRO A 29 -18.97 12.13 11.31
CA PRO A 29 -19.18 12.73 9.98
C PRO A 29 -18.06 13.64 9.48
N GLU A 30 -17.19 14.13 10.37
CA GLU A 30 -15.99 14.90 10.01
C GLU A 30 -14.93 14.06 9.26
N PHE A 31 -15.14 12.74 9.17
CA PHE A 31 -14.31 11.82 8.39
C PHE A 31 -15.01 11.30 7.12
N ASP A 32 -16.20 11.81 6.79
CA ASP A 32 -16.84 11.49 5.51
C ASP A 32 -15.88 11.71 4.34
N MET A 33 -15.96 10.83 3.35
CA MET A 33 -15.19 10.92 2.12
C MET A 33 -16.14 10.82 0.92
N PRO A 34 -16.22 11.84 0.07
CA PRO A 34 -17.02 11.76 -1.15
C PRO A 34 -16.42 10.73 -2.11
N ALA A 35 -17.19 10.31 -3.12
CA ALA A 35 -16.65 9.50 -4.20
C ALA A 35 -15.61 10.32 -4.99
N ALA A 36 -14.50 9.69 -5.36
CA ALA A 36 -13.45 10.31 -6.18
C ALA A 36 -13.87 10.53 -7.63
N GLY A 37 -14.89 9.81 -8.08
CA GLY A 37 -15.41 9.86 -9.44
C GLY A 37 -16.45 8.77 -9.67
N PRO A 38 -16.80 8.44 -10.92
CA PRO A 38 -17.81 7.45 -11.25
C PRO A 38 -17.24 6.01 -11.20
N TYR A 39 -16.60 5.64 -10.11
CA TYR A 39 -16.01 4.33 -9.92
C TYR A 39 -17.02 3.34 -9.33
N GLU A 40 -16.99 2.10 -9.83
CA GLU A 40 -17.79 1.00 -9.33
C GLU A 40 -16.94 -0.27 -9.28
N THR A 41 -16.71 -0.81 -8.09
CA THR A 41 -16.01 -2.07 -7.92
C THR A 41 -16.96 -3.23 -8.23
N VAL A 42 -16.81 -3.77 -9.44
CA VAL A 42 -17.66 -4.84 -9.97
C VAL A 42 -17.09 -6.23 -9.65
N TRP A 43 -15.82 -6.32 -9.27
CA TRP A 43 -15.19 -7.57 -8.89
C TRP A 43 -14.05 -7.34 -7.88
N ALA A 44 -13.93 -8.22 -6.90
CA ALA A 44 -12.87 -8.15 -5.91
C ALA A 44 -12.40 -9.54 -5.47
N ASN A 45 -11.12 -9.69 -5.17
CA ASN A 45 -10.54 -10.90 -4.61
C ASN A 45 -9.72 -10.61 -3.35
N GLN A 46 -9.98 -11.41 -2.31
CA GLN A 46 -9.18 -11.44 -1.09
C GLN A 46 -9.01 -12.86 -0.61
N TRP A 47 -7.76 -13.25 -0.40
CA TRP A 47 -7.41 -14.56 0.16
C TRP A 47 -6.25 -14.43 1.14
N GLU A 48 -6.37 -15.06 2.31
CA GLU A 48 -5.27 -15.21 3.26
C GLU A 48 -4.53 -16.53 3.01
N PRO A 49 -3.20 -16.58 3.30
CA PRO A 49 -2.35 -17.73 2.95
C PRO A 49 -2.85 -19.08 3.49
N PRO A 50 -2.43 -20.22 2.87
CA PRO A 50 -2.74 -21.57 3.33
C PRO A 50 -2.46 -21.77 4.81
N GLY A 51 -3.34 -22.52 5.51
CA GLY A 51 -3.30 -22.71 6.95
C GLY A 51 -4.10 -21.69 7.75
N THR A 52 -4.67 -20.70 7.08
CA THR A 52 -5.57 -19.68 7.66
C THR A 52 -6.99 -19.72 7.08
N GLU A 53 -7.31 -20.74 6.28
CA GLU A 53 -8.57 -20.90 5.54
C GLU A 53 -9.82 -20.72 6.43
N GLY A 54 -9.76 -21.21 7.67
CA GLY A 54 -10.83 -21.01 8.64
C GLY A 54 -10.87 -19.62 9.29
N LYS A 55 -9.93 -18.73 8.95
CA LYS A 55 -9.73 -17.45 9.65
C LYS A 55 -9.90 -16.22 8.76
N GLN A 56 -10.07 -16.34 7.48
CA GLN A 56 -10.24 -15.29 6.45
C GLN A 56 -10.87 -13.98 6.98
N PHE A 57 -10.20 -13.30 7.92
CA PHE A 57 -10.78 -12.17 8.68
C PHE A 57 -10.99 -10.95 7.80
N ALA A 58 -10.01 -10.64 6.93
CA ALA A 58 -10.12 -9.51 6.03
C ALA A 58 -11.24 -9.74 5.00
N ALA A 59 -11.30 -10.94 4.40
CA ALA A 59 -12.33 -11.31 3.45
C ALA A 59 -13.73 -11.24 4.06
N ARG A 60 -13.90 -11.73 5.30
CA ARG A 60 -15.19 -11.60 6.00
C ARG A 60 -15.60 -10.16 6.23
N CYS A 61 -14.65 -9.33 6.69
CA CYS A 61 -14.90 -7.89 6.86
C CYS A 61 -15.30 -7.26 5.52
N TYR A 62 -14.62 -7.58 4.43
CA TYR A 62 -14.96 -7.08 3.09
C TYR A 62 -16.39 -7.45 2.69
N ALA A 63 -16.73 -8.74 2.81
CA ALA A 63 -18.09 -9.23 2.48
C ALA A 63 -19.17 -8.62 3.37
N GLU A 64 -18.93 -8.46 4.68
CA GLU A 64 -19.87 -7.81 5.61
C GLU A 64 -20.12 -6.34 5.26
N ARG A 65 -19.13 -5.63 4.69
CA ARG A 65 -19.22 -4.19 4.36
C ARG A 65 -19.77 -3.91 2.97
N PHE A 66 -19.39 -4.74 2.00
CA PHE A 66 -19.72 -4.50 0.59
C PHE A 66 -20.67 -5.53 -0.03
N GLY A 67 -20.98 -6.61 0.70
CA GLY A 67 -21.74 -7.74 0.17
C GLY A 67 -20.87 -8.79 -0.53
N ASP A 68 -21.52 -9.88 -0.95
CA ASP A 68 -20.84 -11.01 -1.60
C ASP A 68 -20.88 -10.91 -3.15
N GLU A 69 -21.63 -9.97 -3.71
CA GLU A 69 -21.73 -9.82 -5.16
C GLU A 69 -20.41 -9.38 -5.77
N GLY A 70 -19.91 -10.15 -6.73
CA GLY A 70 -18.62 -9.90 -7.36
C GLY A 70 -17.40 -10.13 -6.45
N PHE A 71 -17.59 -10.64 -5.22
CA PHE A 71 -16.50 -10.90 -4.29
C PHE A 71 -16.10 -12.38 -4.27
N VAL A 72 -14.79 -12.64 -4.42
CA VAL A 72 -14.22 -14.00 -4.45
C VAL A 72 -13.20 -14.17 -3.32
N ASN A 73 -13.49 -15.10 -2.40
CA ASN A 73 -12.57 -15.47 -1.32
C ASN A 73 -11.90 -16.81 -1.62
N ASP A 74 -10.96 -16.83 -2.56
CA ASP A 74 -10.11 -17.99 -2.88
C ASP A 74 -8.75 -17.50 -3.39
N ASP A 75 -7.79 -18.42 -3.48
CA ASP A 75 -6.46 -18.17 -4.03
C ASP A 75 -6.58 -17.67 -5.48
N ILE A 76 -6.04 -16.49 -5.74
CA ILE A 76 -6.15 -15.82 -7.05
C ILE A 76 -5.63 -16.69 -8.19
N ASN A 77 -4.58 -17.49 -7.95
CA ASN A 77 -4.05 -18.39 -8.98
C ASN A 77 -5.10 -19.42 -9.42
N LYS A 78 -5.83 -20.03 -8.45
CA LYS A 78 -6.92 -20.96 -8.76
C LYS A 78 -8.10 -20.28 -9.45
N VAL A 79 -8.39 -19.04 -9.04
CA VAL A 79 -9.47 -18.24 -9.63
C VAL A 79 -9.16 -17.97 -11.10
N LEU A 80 -7.93 -17.58 -11.42
CA LEU A 80 -7.52 -17.36 -12.82
C LEU A 80 -7.47 -18.67 -13.63
N ASP A 81 -7.05 -19.80 -13.03
CA ASP A 81 -7.13 -21.11 -13.67
C ASP A 81 -8.58 -21.49 -14.02
N ALA A 82 -9.52 -21.24 -13.11
CA ALA A 82 -10.94 -21.51 -13.30
C ALA A 82 -11.57 -20.58 -14.37
N TYR A 83 -11.13 -19.32 -14.44
CA TYR A 83 -11.54 -18.36 -15.47
C TYR A 83 -11.05 -18.81 -16.85
N GLU A 84 -9.78 -19.16 -17.03
CA GLU A 84 -9.23 -19.66 -18.31
C GLU A 84 -9.86 -20.99 -18.73
N ALA A 85 -10.25 -21.84 -17.77
CA ALA A 85 -11.01 -23.07 -18.03
C ALA A 85 -12.50 -22.81 -18.36
N GLY A 86 -12.99 -21.56 -18.28
CA GLY A 86 -14.38 -21.18 -18.54
C GLY A 86 -15.36 -21.70 -17.50
N THR A 87 -14.91 -22.02 -16.28
CA THR A 87 -15.74 -22.54 -15.20
C THR A 87 -16.29 -21.45 -14.27
N ILE A 88 -15.67 -20.28 -14.27
CA ILE A 88 -16.13 -19.05 -13.63
C ILE A 88 -16.02 -17.89 -14.60
N ASP A 89 -16.73 -16.79 -14.32
CA ASP A 89 -16.61 -15.55 -15.07
C ASP A 89 -15.98 -14.45 -14.19
N ILE A 90 -15.12 -13.65 -14.81
CA ILE A 90 -14.62 -12.38 -14.27
C ILE A 90 -15.10 -11.30 -15.23
N PRO A 91 -15.89 -10.32 -14.79
CA PRO A 91 -16.44 -9.31 -15.67
C PRO A 91 -15.33 -8.49 -16.34
N ASP A 92 -15.64 -7.85 -17.47
CA ASP A 92 -14.74 -6.87 -18.05
C ASP A 92 -14.62 -5.67 -17.13
N VAL A 93 -13.42 -5.13 -17.04
CA VAL A 93 -13.08 -4.03 -16.14
C VAL A 93 -12.24 -2.98 -16.83
N ASP A 94 -12.43 -1.72 -16.46
CA ASP A 94 -11.69 -0.58 -16.99
C ASP A 94 -10.45 -0.29 -16.17
N MET A 95 -10.47 -0.69 -14.89
CA MET A 95 -9.40 -0.41 -13.95
C MET A 95 -9.12 -1.63 -13.05
N LEU A 96 -7.83 -1.88 -12.82
CA LEU A 96 -7.34 -2.80 -11.81
C LEU A 96 -6.71 -2.02 -10.67
N VAL A 97 -7.10 -2.32 -9.42
CA VAL A 97 -6.43 -1.79 -8.23
C VAL A 97 -5.98 -2.92 -7.30
N GLY A 98 -4.90 -2.70 -6.53
CA GLY A 98 -4.46 -3.72 -5.58
C GLY A 98 -3.26 -3.33 -4.74
N GLY A 99 -3.28 -3.77 -3.47
CA GLY A 99 -2.18 -3.67 -2.52
C GLY A 99 -1.57 -5.05 -2.28
N PHE A 100 -0.61 -5.47 -3.10
CA PHE A 100 -0.05 -6.82 -3.03
C PHE A 100 1.10 -6.92 -2.02
N PRO A 101 1.23 -8.05 -1.28
CA PRO A 101 2.28 -8.23 -0.28
C PRO A 101 3.66 -8.28 -0.93
N CYS A 102 4.64 -7.57 -0.32
CA CYS A 102 6.05 -7.61 -0.71
C CYS A 102 6.65 -8.98 -0.31
N GLN A 103 6.73 -9.90 -1.25
CA GLN A 103 7.41 -11.20 -1.09
C GLN A 103 8.55 -11.31 -2.12
N ASP A 104 9.51 -12.22 -1.90
CA ASP A 104 10.65 -12.43 -2.81
C ASP A 104 10.16 -12.69 -4.24
N TYR A 105 10.50 -11.79 -5.15
CA TYR A 105 10.15 -11.86 -6.58
C TYR A 105 11.08 -12.78 -7.39
N SER A 106 11.80 -13.70 -6.74
CA SER A 106 12.63 -14.64 -7.48
C SER A 106 11.79 -15.53 -8.36
N VAL A 107 11.92 -15.37 -9.66
CA VAL A 107 11.25 -16.20 -10.67
C VAL A 107 11.80 -17.61 -10.57
N ALA A 108 10.97 -18.54 -10.14
CA ALA A 108 11.40 -19.93 -10.06
C ALA A 108 11.24 -20.69 -11.39
N LYS A 109 10.32 -20.28 -12.31
CA LYS A 109 10.12 -20.94 -13.63
C LYS A 109 9.29 -20.07 -14.59
N PRO A 110 9.52 -20.19 -15.93
CA PRO A 110 8.72 -19.54 -16.96
C PRO A 110 7.24 -19.97 -16.93
N LEU A 111 6.34 -19.12 -17.39
CA LEU A 111 4.90 -19.38 -17.54
C LEU A 111 4.62 -20.68 -18.34
N SER A 112 5.44 -21.01 -19.35
CA SER A 112 5.34 -22.25 -20.13
C SER A 112 5.63 -23.54 -19.33
N ALA A 113 6.14 -23.43 -18.10
CA ALA A 113 6.42 -24.53 -17.19
C ALA A 113 5.49 -24.56 -15.97
N ALA A 114 4.42 -23.75 -15.95
CA ALA A 114 3.49 -23.58 -14.83
C ALA A 114 2.50 -24.76 -14.65
N ALA A 115 2.62 -25.83 -15.40
CA ALA A 115 1.93 -27.08 -15.09
C ALA A 115 2.61 -27.76 -13.87
N GLY A 116 2.13 -27.45 -12.67
CA GLY A 116 2.50 -28.13 -11.43
C GLY A 116 3.53 -27.42 -10.56
N ILE A 117 3.13 -26.36 -9.85
CA ILE A 117 3.89 -25.81 -8.73
C ILE A 117 3.19 -26.23 -7.41
N GLU A 118 3.45 -27.44 -6.98
CA GLU A 118 3.40 -27.78 -5.58
C GLU A 118 4.63 -27.18 -4.91
N GLY A 119 4.42 -26.24 -3.97
CA GLY A 119 5.41 -25.82 -3.01
C GLY A 119 6.31 -24.64 -3.35
N LYS A 120 5.84 -23.51 -3.07
CA LYS A 120 6.30 -22.24 -2.46
C LYS A 120 5.33 -21.16 -2.91
N LYS A 121 4.80 -20.41 -1.94
CA LYS A 121 3.83 -19.31 -2.17
C LYS A 121 4.21 -18.55 -3.43
N GLY A 122 3.36 -18.65 -4.47
CA GLY A 122 3.59 -17.98 -5.74
C GLY A 122 3.82 -16.49 -5.50
N VAL A 123 4.70 -15.88 -6.27
CA VAL A 123 4.91 -14.45 -6.19
C VAL A 123 3.66 -13.83 -6.81
N LEU A 124 2.81 -13.22 -6.00
CA LEU A 124 1.51 -12.66 -6.40
C LEU A 124 1.58 -11.62 -7.54
N TRP A 125 2.78 -11.12 -7.84
CA TRP A 125 3.02 -10.30 -9.01
C TRP A 125 2.68 -11.01 -10.33
N TRP A 126 2.98 -12.31 -10.44
CA TRP A 126 2.70 -13.07 -11.65
C TRP A 126 1.20 -13.29 -11.86
N ASP A 127 0.42 -13.35 -10.79
CA ASP A 127 -1.03 -13.39 -10.86
C ASP A 127 -1.59 -12.05 -11.33
N ILE A 128 -1.00 -10.92 -10.89
CA ILE A 128 -1.33 -9.58 -11.42
C ILE A 128 -1.01 -9.53 -12.92
N TYR A 129 0.21 -9.91 -13.30
CA TYR A 129 0.63 -9.91 -14.71
C TYR A 129 -0.26 -10.77 -15.60
N ARG A 130 -0.64 -11.97 -15.11
CA ARG A 130 -1.63 -12.84 -15.77
C ARG A 130 -3.00 -12.16 -15.90
N PHE A 131 -3.48 -11.51 -14.86
CA PHE A 131 -4.74 -10.76 -14.90
C PHE A 131 -4.71 -9.64 -15.94
N LEU A 132 -3.60 -8.91 -16.03
CA LEU A 132 -3.43 -7.85 -17.03
C LEU A 132 -3.55 -8.38 -18.46
N HIS A 133 -3.01 -9.55 -18.76
CA HIS A 133 -3.15 -10.17 -20.09
C HIS A 133 -4.55 -10.74 -20.36
N LEU A 134 -5.26 -11.19 -19.33
CA LEU A 134 -6.59 -11.78 -19.48
C LEU A 134 -7.70 -10.74 -19.61
N LYS A 135 -7.54 -9.58 -18.95
CA LYS A 135 -8.61 -8.57 -18.84
C LYS A 135 -8.24 -7.23 -19.48
N GLU A 136 -6.97 -6.96 -19.74
CA GLU A 136 -6.46 -5.74 -20.38
C GLU A 136 -7.10 -4.43 -19.84
N PRO A 137 -7.20 -4.23 -18.49
CA PRO A 137 -7.80 -3.02 -17.94
C PRO A 137 -7.05 -1.79 -18.44
N ARG A 138 -7.77 -0.74 -18.83
CA ARG A 138 -7.14 0.49 -19.33
C ARG A 138 -6.25 1.16 -18.29
N TYR A 139 -6.63 1.09 -17.02
CA TYR A 139 -5.91 1.72 -15.91
C TYR A 139 -5.53 0.72 -14.84
N VAL A 140 -4.39 0.95 -14.21
CA VAL A 140 -3.90 0.13 -13.10
C VAL A 140 -3.39 1.04 -11.99
N ILE A 141 -3.81 0.80 -10.74
CA ILE A 141 -3.23 1.45 -9.56
C ILE A 141 -2.80 0.38 -8.57
N LEU A 142 -1.50 0.31 -8.31
CA LEU A 142 -0.93 -0.64 -7.36
C LEU A 142 -0.27 0.08 -6.19
N GLU A 143 -0.37 -0.50 -5.01
CA GLU A 143 0.30 -0.02 -3.80
C GLU A 143 1.27 -1.06 -3.26
N ASN A 144 2.42 -0.61 -2.76
CA ASN A 144 3.35 -1.48 -2.05
C ASN A 144 4.23 -0.67 -1.08
N VAL A 145 5.04 -1.37 -0.28
CA VAL A 145 6.05 -0.71 0.56
C VAL A 145 7.13 -0.06 -0.31
N ASP A 146 7.66 1.09 0.11
CA ASP A 146 8.71 1.85 -0.58
C ASP A 146 10.00 1.03 -0.82
N ARG A 147 10.23 0.00 0.01
CA ARG A 147 11.37 -0.93 -0.15
C ARG A 147 11.34 -1.70 -1.46
N LEU A 148 10.17 -1.83 -2.12
CA LEU A 148 10.04 -2.51 -3.42
C LEU A 148 11.05 -1.95 -4.44
N LEU A 149 11.22 -0.63 -4.48
CA LEU A 149 12.18 0.02 -5.38
C LEU A 149 13.65 -0.39 -5.16
N LYS A 150 13.95 -1.03 -4.03
CA LYS A 150 15.30 -1.44 -3.60
C LYS A 150 15.40 -2.96 -3.37
N SER A 151 14.38 -3.72 -3.74
CA SER A 151 14.31 -5.17 -3.57
C SER A 151 14.98 -5.90 -4.76
N PRO A 152 15.62 -7.05 -4.52
CA PRO A 152 16.04 -7.59 -3.23
C PRO A 152 17.33 -6.91 -2.73
N ALA A 153 17.68 -7.15 -1.46
CA ALA A 153 18.90 -6.57 -0.88
C ALA A 153 20.20 -7.01 -1.59
N SER A 154 20.20 -8.22 -2.16
CA SER A 154 21.32 -8.81 -2.92
C SER A 154 21.48 -8.26 -4.33
N CYS A 155 20.40 -7.71 -4.94
CA CYS A 155 20.40 -7.18 -6.31
C CYS A 155 19.40 -6.01 -6.40
N ARG A 156 19.83 -4.84 -5.90
CA ARG A 156 18.95 -3.70 -5.64
C ARG A 156 18.26 -3.17 -6.88
N GLY A 157 16.93 -3.13 -6.83
CA GLY A 157 16.05 -2.65 -7.91
C GLY A 157 15.60 -3.72 -8.88
N ARG A 158 16.15 -4.95 -8.83
CA ARG A 158 15.79 -6.03 -9.76
C ARG A 158 14.28 -6.33 -9.77
N ASP A 159 13.67 -6.45 -8.60
CA ASP A 159 12.28 -6.84 -8.51
C ASP A 159 11.34 -5.78 -9.10
N PHE A 160 11.66 -4.51 -8.89
CA PHE A 160 10.91 -3.42 -9.51
C PHE A 160 11.16 -3.32 -11.03
N ALA A 161 12.38 -3.62 -11.50
CA ALA A 161 12.66 -3.70 -12.93
C ALA A 161 11.84 -4.82 -13.62
N ILE A 162 11.68 -5.97 -12.97
CA ILE A 162 10.83 -7.07 -13.47
C ILE A 162 9.37 -6.59 -13.61
N MET A 163 8.85 -5.88 -12.59
CA MET A 163 7.49 -5.34 -12.63
C MET A 163 7.30 -4.35 -13.79
N LEU A 164 8.24 -3.43 -13.96
CA LEU A 164 8.19 -2.46 -15.04
C LEU A 164 8.29 -3.13 -16.42
N ALA A 165 9.16 -4.14 -16.56
CA ALA A 165 9.30 -4.90 -17.80
C ALA A 165 8.01 -5.67 -18.15
N CYS A 166 7.37 -6.30 -17.15
CA CYS A 166 6.06 -6.95 -17.34
C CYS A 166 4.97 -5.97 -17.76
N LEU A 167 4.92 -4.78 -17.13
CA LEU A 167 3.94 -3.75 -17.51
C LEU A 167 4.19 -3.23 -18.94
N ALA A 168 5.46 -2.99 -19.30
CA ALA A 168 5.80 -2.57 -20.66
C ALA A 168 5.51 -3.65 -21.70
N ASP A 169 5.78 -4.94 -21.41
CA ASP A 169 5.45 -6.08 -22.25
C ASP A 169 3.94 -6.21 -22.49
N ALA A 170 3.14 -5.94 -21.45
CA ALA A 170 1.68 -5.89 -21.55
C ALA A 170 1.15 -4.58 -22.18
N GLY A 171 2.01 -3.68 -22.68
CA GLY A 171 1.62 -2.46 -23.40
C GLY A 171 1.32 -1.25 -22.51
N TYR A 172 1.64 -1.31 -21.22
CA TYR A 172 1.38 -0.21 -20.28
C TYR A 172 2.53 0.79 -20.24
N SER A 173 2.17 2.07 -20.16
CA SER A 173 3.03 3.17 -19.74
C SER A 173 2.81 3.43 -18.27
N VAL A 174 3.86 3.77 -17.52
CA VAL A 174 3.88 3.69 -16.05
C VAL A 174 4.36 4.99 -15.42
N GLU A 175 3.72 5.37 -14.31
CA GLU A 175 4.19 6.37 -13.36
C GLU A 175 4.34 5.70 -11.98
N TRP A 176 5.35 6.10 -11.18
CA TRP A 176 5.41 5.69 -9.77
C TRP A 176 5.88 6.83 -8.88
N HIS A 177 5.28 6.93 -7.69
CA HIS A 177 5.68 7.86 -6.64
C HIS A 177 5.77 7.15 -5.29
N VAL A 178 6.84 7.40 -4.54
CA VAL A 178 6.87 7.10 -3.10
C VAL A 178 6.19 8.24 -2.36
N VAL A 179 5.07 7.93 -1.77
CA VAL A 179 4.15 8.88 -1.14
C VAL A 179 4.24 8.74 0.37
N ASN A 180 4.49 9.84 1.07
CA ASN A 180 4.29 9.95 2.51
C ASN A 180 2.91 10.58 2.76
N SER A 181 1.94 9.81 3.22
CA SER A 181 0.56 10.27 3.37
C SER A 181 0.42 11.55 4.22
N ALA A 182 1.30 11.76 5.20
CA ALA A 182 1.29 12.98 6.01
C ALA A 182 1.58 14.25 5.20
N ALA A 183 2.35 14.16 4.11
CA ALA A 183 2.61 15.30 3.22
C ALA A 183 1.36 15.75 2.47
N TYR A 184 0.36 14.87 2.36
CA TYR A 184 -0.91 15.12 1.68
C TYR A 184 -2.08 15.33 2.66
N GLY A 185 -1.81 15.58 3.96
CA GLY A 185 -2.79 16.01 4.95
C GLY A 185 -3.36 14.91 5.82
N PHE A 186 -2.92 13.69 5.65
CA PHE A 186 -3.42 12.57 6.44
C PHE A 186 -2.69 12.45 7.79
N PRO A 187 -3.34 11.92 8.83
CA PRO A 187 -2.83 11.95 10.19
C PRO A 187 -1.71 10.95 10.48
N GLN A 188 -1.15 10.31 9.46
CA GLN A 188 -0.11 9.29 9.61
C GLN A 188 1.05 9.48 8.63
N ARG A 189 2.29 9.38 9.11
CA ARG A 189 3.50 9.31 8.29
C ARG A 189 3.69 7.88 7.81
N ARG A 190 3.03 7.53 6.70
CA ARG A 190 3.11 6.22 6.07
C ARG A 190 3.67 6.35 4.66
N LYS A 191 4.87 5.81 4.44
CA LYS A 191 5.51 5.79 3.12
C LYS A 191 5.13 4.55 2.35
N ARG A 192 4.61 4.74 1.13
CA ARG A 192 4.26 3.68 0.18
C ARG A 192 4.61 4.11 -1.23
N VAL A 193 4.96 3.15 -2.08
CA VAL A 193 5.01 3.39 -3.52
C VAL A 193 3.64 3.13 -4.11
N TYR A 194 3.16 4.09 -4.86
CA TYR A 194 2.00 3.95 -5.74
C TYR A 194 2.49 3.89 -7.16
N VAL A 195 1.96 2.94 -7.91
CA VAL A 195 2.24 2.74 -9.34
C VAL A 195 0.93 2.95 -10.07
N PHE A 196 0.90 3.93 -10.96
CA PHE A 196 -0.18 4.12 -11.91
C PHE A 196 0.29 3.64 -13.28
N ALA A 197 -0.52 2.87 -13.98
CA ALA A 197 -0.21 2.46 -15.35
C ALA A 197 -1.43 2.63 -16.25
N GLU A 198 -1.18 3.01 -17.50
CA GLU A 198 -2.19 3.22 -18.54
C GLU A 198 -1.85 2.38 -19.77
N LEU A 199 -2.79 1.54 -20.17
CA LEU A 199 -2.71 0.83 -21.46
C LEU A 199 -2.96 1.84 -22.57
N THR A 200 -1.92 2.22 -23.28
CA THR A 200 -1.98 3.29 -24.29
C THR A 200 -0.97 3.11 -25.40
N SER A 201 -1.41 3.38 -26.62
CA SER A 201 -0.52 3.48 -27.80
C SER A 201 -0.01 4.92 -28.04
N ARG A 202 -0.49 5.90 -27.25
CA ARG A 202 -0.02 7.29 -27.37
C ARG A 202 1.39 7.40 -26.84
N SER A 203 2.26 8.08 -27.60
CA SER A 203 3.61 8.40 -27.10
C SER A 203 3.54 9.44 -25.99
N TRP A 204 4.23 9.17 -24.87
CA TRP A 204 4.41 10.11 -23.79
C TRP A 204 5.67 10.93 -23.99
N ASP A 205 5.59 12.24 -23.75
CA ASP A 205 6.77 13.00 -23.35
C ASP A 205 7.04 12.70 -21.87
N LEU A 206 8.10 11.96 -21.60
CA LEU A 206 8.40 11.53 -20.23
C LEU A 206 8.74 12.70 -19.30
N ALA A 207 9.34 13.77 -19.83
CA ALA A 207 9.66 14.95 -19.01
C ALA A 207 8.39 15.75 -18.66
N GLU A 208 7.47 15.91 -19.61
CA GLU A 208 6.16 16.49 -19.35
C GLU A 208 5.37 15.61 -18.36
N ARG A 209 5.38 14.29 -18.56
CA ARG A 209 4.66 13.34 -17.70
C ARG A 209 5.18 13.34 -16.28
N ALA A 210 6.45 13.61 -16.04
CA ALA A 210 7.04 13.71 -14.71
C ALA A 210 6.41 14.82 -13.85
N VAL A 211 5.88 15.88 -14.45
CA VAL A 211 5.25 17.04 -13.77
C VAL A 211 3.74 17.12 -13.98
N GLU A 212 3.24 16.62 -15.11
CA GLU A 212 1.84 16.68 -15.52
C GLU A 212 1.14 15.31 -15.45
N GLY A 213 1.85 14.27 -15.00
CA GLY A 213 1.31 12.93 -14.84
C GLY A 213 0.16 12.84 -13.83
N VAL A 214 -0.58 11.73 -13.85
CA VAL A 214 -1.70 11.49 -12.91
C VAL A 214 -1.21 11.59 -11.48
N LEU A 215 -0.10 10.89 -11.16
CA LEU A 215 0.43 10.91 -9.80
C LEU A 215 0.98 12.28 -9.39
N ALA A 216 1.66 12.99 -10.29
CA ALA A 216 2.24 14.30 -10.00
C ALA A 216 1.15 15.37 -9.74
N ARG A 217 0.02 15.27 -10.42
CA ARG A 217 -1.12 16.20 -10.24
C ARG A 217 -1.99 15.83 -9.04
N ALA A 218 -2.24 14.52 -8.84
CA ALA A 218 -2.99 14.04 -7.68
C ALA A 218 -2.25 14.30 -6.36
N LEU A 219 -0.94 14.15 -6.40
CA LEU A 219 -0.03 14.19 -5.24
C LEU A 219 1.10 15.17 -5.55
N PRO A 220 0.86 16.49 -5.41
CA PRO A 220 1.77 17.54 -5.85
C PRO A 220 3.18 17.40 -5.26
N ILE A 221 4.17 17.52 -6.14
CA ILE A 221 5.60 17.47 -5.82
C ILE A 221 6.28 18.77 -6.27
N VAL A 222 7.46 19.03 -5.74
CA VAL A 222 8.35 20.03 -6.35
C VAL A 222 8.79 19.48 -7.70
N PRO A 223 8.56 20.20 -8.82
CA PRO A 223 9.00 19.73 -10.14
C PRO A 223 10.51 19.42 -10.13
N PRO A 224 10.94 18.25 -10.61
CA PRO A 224 12.37 17.94 -10.65
C PRO A 224 13.12 18.83 -11.64
N GLU A 225 14.29 19.29 -11.28
CA GLU A 225 15.18 20.00 -12.21
C GLU A 225 15.76 19.02 -13.24
N PHE A 226 16.15 19.54 -14.41
CA PHE A 226 16.64 18.71 -15.51
C PHE A 226 17.87 17.88 -15.12
N ASP A 227 18.76 18.42 -14.31
CA ASP A 227 19.99 17.79 -13.85
C ASP A 227 19.72 16.68 -12.81
N ASP A 228 18.56 16.66 -12.17
CA ASP A 228 18.15 15.65 -11.19
C ASP A 228 17.53 14.41 -11.85
N LEU A 229 17.27 14.47 -13.15
CA LEU A 229 16.64 13.41 -13.91
C LEU A 229 17.63 12.34 -14.38
N SER A 230 17.45 11.11 -13.94
CA SER A 230 18.20 9.95 -14.45
C SER A 230 17.40 9.27 -15.57
N ARG A 231 18.07 8.96 -16.70
CA ARG A 231 17.50 8.30 -17.88
C ARG A 231 18.24 7.03 -18.18
N PHE A 232 17.50 5.94 -18.40
CA PHE A 232 18.06 4.66 -18.81
C PHE A 232 16.98 3.78 -19.45
N GLU A 233 17.39 2.67 -20.06
CA GLU A 233 16.49 1.62 -20.51
C GLU A 233 16.62 0.40 -19.61
N ILE A 234 15.50 -0.29 -19.35
CA ILE A 234 15.50 -1.59 -18.69
C ILE A 234 15.49 -2.70 -19.73
N GLN A 235 16.00 -3.87 -19.37
CA GLN A 235 15.91 -5.07 -20.20
C GLN A 235 14.45 -5.40 -20.50
N ARG A 236 14.20 -5.90 -21.73
CA ARG A 236 12.84 -6.15 -22.21
C ARG A 236 12.23 -7.42 -21.64
N ASP A 237 13.04 -8.47 -21.51
CA ASP A 237 12.57 -9.77 -21.02
C ASP A 237 12.64 -9.82 -19.48
N PRO A 238 11.48 -9.96 -18.76
CA PRO A 238 11.46 -10.08 -17.32
C PRO A 238 12.24 -11.30 -16.79
N TYR A 239 12.36 -12.35 -17.58
CA TYR A 239 13.11 -13.55 -17.20
C TYR A 239 14.61 -13.33 -17.27
N ASP A 240 15.08 -12.63 -18.31
CA ASP A 240 16.49 -12.24 -18.41
C ASP A 240 16.92 -11.34 -17.23
N ILE A 241 16.04 -10.40 -16.80
CA ILE A 241 16.27 -9.56 -15.61
C ILE A 241 16.44 -10.43 -14.35
N THR A 242 15.69 -11.52 -14.26
CA THR A 242 15.77 -12.43 -13.12
C THR A 242 17.12 -13.13 -13.03
N GLU A 243 17.64 -13.59 -14.16
CA GLU A 243 18.93 -14.25 -14.25
C GLU A 243 20.08 -13.25 -14.12
N ARG A 244 19.95 -12.12 -14.80
CA ARG A 244 20.99 -11.08 -14.84
C ARG A 244 20.35 -9.69 -14.94
N PHE A 245 20.37 -8.93 -13.87
CA PHE A 245 19.97 -7.53 -13.87
C PHE A 245 21.15 -6.65 -14.30
N GLU A 246 21.11 -6.08 -15.50
CA GLU A 246 22.23 -5.33 -16.08
C GLU A 246 22.53 -4.01 -15.37
N LEU A 247 21.50 -3.41 -14.75
CA LEU A 247 21.63 -2.17 -13.96
C LEU A 247 21.99 -2.43 -12.50
N ALA A 248 22.35 -3.67 -12.15
CA ALA A 248 22.69 -4.05 -10.78
C ALA A 248 23.88 -3.23 -10.24
N GLY A 249 23.71 -2.67 -9.04
CA GLY A 249 24.72 -1.84 -8.40
C GLY A 249 24.59 -1.83 -6.89
N LYS A 250 25.42 -1.01 -6.23
CA LYS A 250 25.33 -0.79 -4.76
C LYS A 250 24.03 -0.10 -4.34
N LYS A 251 23.44 0.66 -5.26
CA LYS A 251 22.15 1.35 -5.07
C LYS A 251 21.17 0.88 -6.14
N SER A 252 19.87 1.02 -5.88
CA SER A 252 18.85 0.88 -6.90
C SER A 252 19.01 1.98 -7.95
N PRO A 253 18.79 1.69 -9.25
CA PRO A 253 18.75 2.72 -10.29
C PRO A 253 17.49 3.58 -10.21
N PHE A 254 16.45 3.13 -9.50
CA PHE A 254 15.17 3.80 -9.40
C PHE A 254 15.15 4.79 -8.25
N GLY A 255 14.84 6.05 -8.55
CA GLY A 255 14.48 7.09 -7.60
C GLY A 255 13.09 6.89 -7.02
N THR A 256 12.71 7.74 -6.09
CA THR A 256 11.41 7.70 -5.41
C THR A 256 10.25 8.13 -6.31
N GLY A 257 10.52 8.82 -7.43
CA GLY A 257 9.60 9.13 -8.52
C GLY A 257 10.11 8.67 -9.87
N GLY A 258 9.19 8.38 -10.78
CA GLY A 258 9.58 8.07 -12.15
C GLY A 258 8.42 7.80 -13.07
N VAL A 259 8.77 7.77 -14.35
CA VAL A 259 7.88 7.44 -15.47
C VAL A 259 8.59 6.49 -16.44
N MET A 260 7.82 5.64 -17.10
CA MET A 260 8.34 4.70 -18.09
C MET A 260 7.37 4.53 -19.26
N GLN A 261 7.90 4.48 -20.46
CA GLN A 261 7.20 3.99 -21.65
C GLN A 261 8.18 3.24 -22.56
N ASP A 262 7.73 2.13 -23.13
CA ASP A 262 8.54 1.28 -24.03
C ASP A 262 9.94 1.00 -23.45
N PHE A 263 9.99 0.56 -22.19
CA PHE A 263 11.22 0.21 -21.44
C PHE A 263 12.16 1.41 -21.16
N LYS A 264 11.85 2.61 -21.64
CA LYS A 264 12.61 3.82 -21.37
C LYS A 264 12.14 4.46 -20.09
N VAL A 265 13.05 4.64 -19.18
CA VAL A 265 12.81 5.15 -17.83
C VAL A 265 13.36 6.55 -17.66
N LEU A 266 12.56 7.41 -17.04
CA LEU A 266 12.96 8.67 -16.46
C LEU A 266 12.63 8.63 -14.97
N THR A 267 13.61 8.90 -14.09
CA THR A 267 13.40 8.81 -12.62
C THR A 267 14.17 9.88 -11.87
N TRP A 268 13.65 10.22 -10.68
CA TRP A 268 14.21 11.26 -9.80
C TRP A 268 13.89 10.98 -8.33
N GLU A 269 14.50 11.73 -7.41
CA GLU A 269 14.09 11.73 -6.01
C GLU A 269 12.97 12.75 -5.80
N ILE A 270 11.85 12.33 -5.24
CA ILE A 270 10.69 13.19 -4.95
C ILE A 270 10.99 14.09 -3.76
N GLU A 271 10.70 15.38 -3.94
CA GLU A 271 10.51 16.36 -2.89
C GLU A 271 9.02 16.73 -2.86
N GLU A 272 8.37 16.52 -1.70
CA GLU A 272 6.95 16.80 -1.53
C GLU A 272 6.71 18.32 -1.56
N ALA A 273 5.70 18.76 -2.31
CA ALA A 273 5.35 20.19 -2.38
C ALA A 273 4.83 20.69 -1.02
N PRO A 274 5.20 21.92 -0.60
CA PRO A 274 4.66 22.51 0.61
C PRO A 274 3.13 22.62 0.54
N ARG A 275 2.43 22.27 1.61
CA ARG A 275 0.98 22.44 1.71
C ARG A 275 0.61 23.84 2.15
N ALA A 276 -0.45 24.38 1.59
CA ALA A 276 -1.03 25.65 2.01
C ALA A 276 -1.72 25.53 3.38
N GLU A 277 -2.28 24.36 3.71
CA GLU A 277 -3.01 24.10 4.95
C GLU A 277 -2.35 23.04 5.81
N ALA A 278 -2.50 23.17 7.13
CA ALA A 278 -2.07 22.15 8.07
C ALA A 278 -2.86 20.86 7.87
N GLY A 279 -2.16 19.72 7.82
CA GLY A 279 -2.79 18.41 7.76
C GLY A 279 -3.32 17.96 9.13
N LYS A 280 -4.10 16.87 9.11
CA LYS A 280 -4.59 16.22 10.34
C LYS A 280 -3.42 15.68 11.17
N THR A 281 -3.57 15.72 12.48
CA THR A 281 -2.60 15.26 13.47
C THR A 281 -3.06 13.97 14.15
N LEU A 282 -2.22 13.37 14.99
CA LEU A 282 -2.63 12.25 15.85
C LEU A 282 -3.73 12.67 16.83
N GLY A 283 -3.69 13.91 17.31
CA GLY A 283 -4.70 14.44 18.23
C GLY A 283 -6.09 14.50 17.62
N ASP A 284 -6.21 14.79 16.32
CA ASP A 284 -7.49 14.93 15.62
C ASP A 284 -8.26 13.62 15.46
N VAL A 285 -7.59 12.48 15.63
CA VAL A 285 -8.22 11.16 15.49
C VAL A 285 -8.57 10.50 16.82
N LEU A 286 -8.15 11.08 17.95
CA LEU A 286 -8.41 10.49 19.25
C LEU A 286 -9.91 10.50 19.59
N VAL A 287 -10.37 9.39 20.19
CA VAL A 287 -11.70 9.34 20.78
C VAL A 287 -11.70 10.02 22.16
N PRO A 288 -12.86 10.53 22.66
CA PRO A 288 -12.98 11.06 24.01
C PRO A 288 -12.49 10.06 25.07
N ALA A 289 -11.79 10.53 26.10
CA ALA A 289 -11.22 9.65 27.13
C ALA A 289 -12.27 8.76 27.83
N VAL A 290 -13.51 9.24 27.94
CA VAL A 290 -14.63 8.51 28.53
C VAL A 290 -15.06 7.30 27.71
N GLU A 291 -14.75 7.26 26.42
CA GLU A 291 -15.06 6.16 25.50
C GLU A 291 -13.93 5.11 25.44
N VAL A 292 -12.76 5.42 26.05
CA VAL A 292 -11.62 4.52 26.03
C VAL A 292 -11.79 3.40 27.07
N PRO A 293 -11.84 2.12 26.63
CA PRO A 293 -11.96 1.00 27.57
C PRO A 293 -10.77 0.91 28.53
N ASP A 294 -11.02 0.51 29.79
CA ASP A 294 -10.00 0.40 30.84
C ASP A 294 -8.77 -0.41 30.41
N ALA A 295 -8.95 -1.45 29.61
CA ALA A 295 -7.87 -2.30 29.11
C ALA A 295 -6.82 -1.57 28.23
N TYR A 296 -7.14 -0.37 27.74
CA TYR A 296 -6.23 0.44 26.93
C TYR A 296 -5.36 1.40 27.74
N TRP A 297 -5.77 1.72 28.96
CA TRP A 297 -4.97 2.54 29.84
C TRP A 297 -3.73 1.79 30.31
N VAL A 298 -2.60 2.48 30.33
CA VAL A 298 -1.34 1.91 30.81
C VAL A 298 -1.34 2.02 32.35
N PRO A 299 -1.27 0.88 33.07
CA PRO A 299 -1.12 0.93 34.52
C PRO A 299 0.14 1.69 34.91
N GLU A 300 0.05 2.52 35.96
CA GLU A 300 1.15 3.39 36.39
C GLU A 300 2.44 2.61 36.69
N GLU A 301 2.31 1.45 37.33
CA GLU A 301 3.43 0.54 37.59
C GLU A 301 4.13 0.00 36.35
N ARG A 302 3.46 0.02 35.18
CA ARG A 302 4.01 -0.40 33.89
C ARG A 302 4.58 0.75 33.05
N ALA A 303 4.33 1.99 33.43
CA ALA A 303 4.82 3.16 32.68
C ALA A 303 6.35 3.15 32.50
N GLY A 304 7.09 2.70 33.53
CA GLY A 304 8.55 2.53 33.49
C GLY A 304 9.00 1.54 32.40
N GLN A 305 8.27 0.42 32.20
CA GLN A 305 8.57 -0.57 31.15
C GLN A 305 8.39 0.02 29.74
N TRP A 306 7.33 0.79 29.52
CA TRP A 306 7.09 1.47 28.24
C TRP A 306 8.19 2.49 27.94
N ARG A 307 8.54 3.31 28.94
CA ARG A 307 9.62 4.30 28.80
C ARG A 307 10.96 3.65 28.48
N TYR A 308 11.29 2.53 29.13
CA TYR A 308 12.50 1.74 28.83
C TYR A 308 12.48 1.21 27.41
N LEU A 309 11.37 0.60 26.93
CA LEU A 309 11.28 0.03 25.61
C LEU A 309 11.43 1.09 24.51
N LYS A 310 10.94 2.30 24.72
CA LYS A 310 11.01 3.40 23.76
C LYS A 310 12.30 4.25 23.89
N GLY A 311 13.04 4.08 24.96
CA GLY A 311 14.33 4.73 25.15
C GLY A 311 15.42 4.27 24.18
N SER A 312 16.51 5.03 24.13
CA SER A 312 17.73 4.61 23.43
C SER A 312 18.39 3.44 24.14
N LYS A 313 18.96 2.51 23.37
CA LYS A 313 19.69 1.37 23.88
C LYS A 313 21.00 1.19 23.13
N SER A 314 22.04 0.76 23.82
CA SER A 314 23.31 0.35 23.25
C SER A 314 23.84 -0.81 24.09
N GLU A 315 23.68 -2.03 23.61
CA GLU A 315 23.93 -3.27 24.36
C GLU A 315 24.82 -4.19 23.52
N GLU A 316 25.70 -4.93 24.16
CA GLU A 316 26.34 -6.07 23.51
C GLU A 316 25.37 -7.25 23.46
N ARG A 317 25.20 -7.83 22.29
CA ARG A 317 24.37 -9.02 22.05
C ARG A 317 25.18 -10.10 21.34
N LEU A 318 24.85 -11.33 21.62
CA LEU A 318 25.41 -12.48 20.92
C LEU A 318 24.40 -12.93 19.83
N ASP A 319 24.91 -13.10 18.61
CA ASP A 319 24.14 -13.79 17.59
C ASP A 319 23.92 -15.24 17.99
N LYS A 320 22.67 -15.67 18.09
CA LYS A 320 22.31 -16.99 18.58
C LYS A 320 22.75 -18.16 17.67
N LYS A 321 23.06 -17.88 16.40
CA LYS A 321 23.48 -18.91 15.43
C LYS A 321 25.00 -19.01 15.33
N THR A 322 25.69 -17.88 15.38
CA THR A 322 27.12 -17.81 15.14
C THR A 322 27.94 -17.61 16.41
N GLY A 323 27.33 -17.22 17.52
CA GLY A 323 28.02 -16.84 18.76
C GLY A 323 28.80 -15.51 18.65
N TYR A 324 28.66 -14.78 17.54
CA TYR A 324 29.37 -13.53 17.33
C TYR A 324 28.78 -12.42 18.20
N ALA A 325 29.65 -11.74 18.95
CA ALA A 325 29.27 -10.57 19.74
C ALA A 325 29.18 -9.34 18.85
N TYR A 326 28.03 -8.68 18.88
CA TYR A 326 27.81 -7.41 18.15
C TYR A 326 27.16 -6.36 19.04
N ARG A 327 27.46 -5.09 18.77
CA ARG A 327 26.84 -3.97 19.45
C ARG A 327 25.50 -3.66 18.83
N TYR A 328 24.43 -3.97 19.54
CA TYR A 328 23.06 -3.58 19.19
C TYR A 328 22.81 -2.16 19.64
N SER A 329 22.37 -1.29 18.74
CA SER A 329 22.07 0.10 19.04
C SER A 329 20.69 0.49 18.50
N GLU A 330 19.86 1.10 19.33
CA GLU A 330 18.56 1.69 18.98
C GLU A 330 18.51 3.14 19.44
N GLY A 331 18.07 4.06 18.56
CA GLY A 331 17.79 5.45 18.95
C GLY A 331 16.51 5.55 19.78
N ALA A 332 16.31 6.62 20.54
CA ALA A 332 15.06 6.86 21.26
C ALA A 332 13.89 7.11 20.30
N MET A 333 12.69 6.72 20.74
CA MET A 333 11.40 7.12 20.13
C MET A 333 10.69 8.11 21.04
N ALA A 334 9.82 8.95 20.49
CA ALA A 334 8.95 9.80 21.28
C ALA A 334 8.09 8.96 22.25
N PHE A 335 7.96 9.43 23.49
CA PHE A 335 7.11 8.81 24.51
C PHE A 335 6.68 9.85 25.56
N PRO A 336 5.37 10.12 25.67
CA PRO A 336 4.29 9.66 24.80
C PRO A 336 4.44 10.11 23.35
N ASP A 337 3.69 9.49 22.42
CA ASP A 337 3.61 9.94 21.03
C ASP A 337 2.95 11.32 20.99
N PRO A 338 3.54 12.32 20.29
CA PRO A 338 3.04 13.70 20.27
C PRO A 338 1.72 13.79 19.50
N LEU A 339 0.78 14.59 20.02
CA LEU A 339 -0.56 14.77 19.46
C LEU A 339 -0.64 15.89 18.41
N ASP A 340 0.33 16.80 18.40
CA ASP A 340 0.38 18.01 17.57
C ASP A 340 0.89 17.80 16.15
N ARG A 341 1.09 16.56 15.74
CA ARG A 341 1.63 16.18 14.43
C ARG A 341 1.12 14.83 13.97
N PRO A 342 1.28 14.46 12.68
CA PRO A 342 0.92 13.15 12.19
C PRO A 342 1.64 12.01 12.93
N SER A 343 0.94 10.92 13.19
CA SER A 343 1.46 9.73 13.87
C SER A 343 2.60 9.07 13.10
N ARG A 344 3.36 8.22 13.76
CA ARG A 344 4.23 7.25 13.10
C ARG A 344 3.38 6.26 12.27
N THR A 345 4.02 5.55 11.35
CA THR A 345 3.39 4.40 10.69
C THR A 345 2.92 3.38 11.72
N ILE A 346 1.62 3.02 11.70
CA ILE A 346 1.08 1.89 12.45
C ILE A 346 1.54 0.58 11.81
N LEU A 347 1.87 -0.39 12.66
CA LEU A 347 2.34 -1.71 12.26
C LEU A 347 1.30 -2.78 12.64
N THR A 348 1.42 -3.95 12.05
CA THR A 348 0.54 -5.10 12.33
C THR A 348 0.54 -5.55 13.80
N GLY A 349 1.56 -5.17 14.56
CA GLY A 349 1.71 -5.49 15.98
C GLY A 349 1.12 -4.45 16.94
N GLU A 350 0.34 -3.45 16.50
CA GLU A 350 -0.29 -2.45 17.38
C GLU A 350 -1.24 -3.06 18.41
N GLY A 351 -1.95 -4.12 18.05
CA GLY A 351 -2.92 -4.77 18.94
C GLY A 351 -2.28 -5.48 20.16
N GLY A 352 -3.14 -5.82 21.13
CA GLY A 352 -2.78 -6.55 22.34
C GLY A 352 -2.20 -5.69 23.46
N ALA A 353 -2.32 -6.16 24.73
CA ALA A 353 -2.00 -5.39 25.94
C ALA A 353 -0.50 -5.31 26.28
N GLY A 354 0.35 -6.12 25.66
CA GLY A 354 1.79 -6.18 25.95
C GLY A 354 2.52 -4.91 25.54
N ALA A 355 3.44 -4.43 26.37
CA ALA A 355 4.30 -3.32 26.02
C ALA A 355 5.19 -3.66 24.83
N SER A 356 5.33 -2.71 23.92
CA SER A 356 6.17 -2.84 22.72
C SER A 356 6.77 -1.50 22.34
N ARG A 357 7.99 -1.55 21.83
CA ARG A 357 8.64 -0.36 21.29
C ARG A 357 7.82 0.32 20.21
N PHE A 358 7.16 -0.46 19.36
CA PHE A 358 6.51 0.04 18.14
C PHE A 358 5.05 0.47 18.32
N LYS A 359 4.38 0.05 19.39
CA LYS A 359 3.00 0.48 19.68
C LYS A 359 2.93 1.97 20.01
N HIS A 360 1.88 2.62 19.58
CA HIS A 360 1.59 4.00 19.97
C HIS A 360 1.14 4.05 21.42
N VAL A 361 1.62 5.06 22.13
CA VAL A 361 1.15 5.42 23.48
C VAL A 361 1.01 6.92 23.52
N VAL A 362 -0.18 7.38 23.81
CA VAL A 362 -0.52 8.80 23.95
C VAL A 362 -0.80 9.17 25.41
N GLU A 363 -0.70 10.44 25.73
CA GLU A 363 -1.17 10.98 27.00
C GLU A 363 -2.51 11.69 26.77
N GLN A 364 -3.52 11.31 27.54
CA GLN A 364 -4.84 11.92 27.53
C GLN A 364 -5.33 12.06 28.97
N ASP A 365 -5.79 13.26 29.35
CA ASP A 365 -6.22 13.59 30.72
C ASP A 365 -5.18 13.22 31.78
N GLY A 366 -3.88 13.44 31.49
CA GLY A 366 -2.77 13.16 32.41
C GLY A 366 -2.44 11.67 32.59
N ARG A 367 -3.02 10.79 31.79
CA ARG A 367 -2.81 9.33 31.84
C ARG A 367 -2.29 8.79 30.49
N LEU A 368 -1.42 7.81 30.57
CA LEU A 368 -0.91 7.12 29.38
C LEU A 368 -1.88 6.03 28.92
N ARG A 369 -2.10 5.94 27.60
CA ARG A 369 -2.91 4.89 27.00
C ARG A 369 -2.44 4.47 25.60
N ARG A 370 -2.82 3.28 25.17
CA ARG A 370 -2.66 2.81 23.79
C ARG A 370 -3.79 3.35 22.92
N LEU A 371 -3.58 3.35 21.60
CA LEU A 371 -4.65 3.66 20.66
C LEU A 371 -5.69 2.52 20.63
N VAL A 372 -6.96 2.90 20.56
CA VAL A 372 -8.07 1.95 20.33
C VAL A 372 -8.22 1.64 18.83
N PRO A 373 -8.90 0.56 18.45
CA PRO A 373 -9.07 0.18 17.05
C PRO A 373 -9.68 1.27 16.18
N GLU A 374 -10.65 2.02 16.67
CA GLU A 374 -11.31 3.13 15.97
C GLU A 374 -10.33 4.24 15.61
N GLU A 375 -9.35 4.50 16.46
CA GLU A 375 -8.27 5.48 16.18
C GLU A 375 -7.28 4.95 15.13
N LEU A 376 -7.03 3.64 15.11
CA LEU A 376 -6.22 3.02 14.06
C LEU A 376 -6.94 3.05 12.70
N GLU A 377 -8.26 2.86 12.69
CA GLU A 377 -9.10 3.01 11.50
C GLU A 377 -9.05 4.46 10.99
N ALA A 378 -9.27 5.43 11.86
CA ALA A 378 -9.20 6.86 11.51
C ALA A 378 -7.81 7.29 11.01
N LEU A 379 -6.70 6.75 11.57
CA LEU A 379 -5.34 6.98 11.08
C LEU A 379 -5.11 6.49 9.65
N GLN A 380 -5.83 5.47 9.22
CA GLN A 380 -5.80 4.94 7.85
C GLN A 380 -6.89 5.55 6.96
N GLY A 381 -7.81 6.35 7.52
CA GLY A 381 -8.93 6.96 6.80
C GLY A 381 -10.07 5.99 6.51
N PHE A 382 -10.27 4.99 7.36
CA PHE A 382 -11.45 4.12 7.33
C PHE A 382 -12.57 4.69 8.20
N PRO A 383 -13.84 4.37 7.91
CA PRO A 383 -14.96 4.72 8.78
C PRO A 383 -14.82 4.13 10.18
N THR A 384 -15.33 4.83 11.18
CA THR A 384 -15.29 4.40 12.58
C THR A 384 -16.04 3.09 12.80
N GLY A 385 -15.35 2.07 13.32
CA GLY A 385 -15.90 0.73 13.54
C GLY A 385 -15.90 -0.14 12.27
N TRP A 386 -15.14 0.25 11.24
CA TRP A 386 -15.06 -0.49 9.97
C TRP A 386 -14.71 -1.96 10.16
N THR A 387 -13.77 -2.25 11.04
CA THR A 387 -13.31 -3.61 11.33
C THR A 387 -13.98 -4.22 12.57
N GLU A 388 -15.09 -3.66 13.03
CA GLU A 388 -15.91 -4.19 14.13
C GLU A 388 -16.33 -5.65 13.83
N GLY A 389 -16.49 -6.47 14.88
CA GLY A 389 -16.73 -7.92 14.72
C GLY A 389 -15.47 -8.78 14.81
N MET A 390 -14.28 -8.19 14.63
CA MET A 390 -13.00 -8.85 14.86
C MET A 390 -12.47 -8.58 16.28
N SER A 391 -11.54 -9.41 16.77
CA SER A 391 -10.78 -9.06 17.98
C SER A 391 -9.89 -7.83 17.74
N ASP A 392 -9.63 -7.02 18.78
CA ASP A 392 -8.79 -5.81 18.70
C ASP A 392 -7.42 -6.07 18.06
N SER A 393 -6.80 -7.23 18.35
CA SER A 393 -5.54 -7.60 17.73
C SER A 393 -5.67 -7.85 16.22
N ARG A 394 -6.80 -8.36 15.74
CA ARG A 394 -7.07 -8.54 14.31
C ARG A 394 -7.42 -7.23 13.63
N ARG A 395 -8.20 -6.39 14.27
CA ARG A 395 -8.50 -5.03 13.82
C ARG A 395 -7.19 -4.26 13.59
N ALA A 396 -6.32 -4.23 14.59
CA ALA A 396 -5.01 -3.59 14.50
C ALA A 396 -4.11 -4.22 13.42
N PHE A 397 -4.15 -5.55 13.24
CA PHE A 397 -3.42 -6.26 12.19
C PHE A 397 -3.90 -5.82 10.80
N CYS A 398 -5.21 -5.73 10.57
CA CYS A 398 -5.78 -5.27 9.31
C CYS A 398 -5.35 -3.83 9.03
N MET A 399 -5.44 -2.91 10.01
CA MET A 399 -5.02 -1.51 9.86
C MET A 399 -3.51 -1.38 9.64
N GLY A 400 -2.69 -2.22 10.26
CA GLY A 400 -1.23 -2.24 10.00
C GLY A 400 -0.87 -2.61 8.55
N ASN A 401 -1.68 -3.46 7.91
CA ASN A 401 -1.52 -3.85 6.51
C ASN A 401 -2.21 -2.89 5.53
N ALA A 402 -3.29 -2.23 5.94
CA ALA A 402 -4.08 -1.36 5.07
C ALA A 402 -3.27 -0.16 4.54
N LEU A 403 -3.68 0.36 3.40
CA LEU A 403 -3.23 1.65 2.86
C LEU A 403 -3.98 2.81 3.54
N VAL A 404 -3.53 4.04 3.32
CA VAL A 404 -4.27 5.26 3.70
C VAL A 404 -5.28 5.58 2.61
N VAL A 405 -6.57 5.42 2.93
CA VAL A 405 -7.71 5.48 1.98
C VAL A 405 -7.74 6.77 1.16
N GLY A 406 -7.32 7.88 1.74
CA GLY A 406 -7.31 9.16 1.04
C GLY A 406 -6.28 9.27 -0.09
N ILE A 407 -5.27 8.42 -0.17
CA ILE A 407 -4.31 8.47 -1.29
C ILE A 407 -4.94 7.94 -2.58
N PRO A 408 -5.55 6.74 -2.65
CA PRO A 408 -6.28 6.33 -3.85
C PRO A 408 -7.45 7.27 -4.18
N HIS A 409 -8.07 7.93 -3.19
CA HIS A 409 -9.08 8.96 -3.43
C HIS A 409 -8.52 10.11 -4.27
N LEU A 410 -7.41 10.72 -3.86
CA LEU A 410 -6.77 11.82 -4.61
C LEU A 410 -6.34 11.39 -6.03
N ILE A 411 -5.82 10.16 -6.19
CA ILE A 411 -5.45 9.62 -7.50
C ILE A 411 -6.69 9.45 -8.37
N GLY A 412 -7.77 8.93 -7.78
CA GLY A 412 -9.05 8.73 -8.46
C GLY A 412 -9.69 10.05 -8.91
N GLU A 413 -9.69 11.10 -8.06
CA GLU A 413 -10.20 12.43 -8.42
C GLU A 413 -9.46 12.99 -9.63
N GLU A 414 -8.14 12.93 -9.66
CA GLU A 414 -7.36 13.45 -10.78
C GLU A 414 -7.59 12.64 -12.06
N LEU A 415 -7.70 11.32 -11.97
CA LEU A 415 -8.00 10.51 -13.16
C LEU A 415 -9.40 10.82 -13.70
N ALA A 416 -10.41 10.92 -12.84
CA ALA A 416 -11.77 11.28 -13.23
C ALA A 416 -11.83 12.65 -13.90
N ARG A 417 -11.14 13.65 -13.34
CA ARG A 417 -11.03 15.00 -13.94
C ARG A 417 -10.47 14.97 -15.36
N ARG A 418 -9.39 14.18 -15.60
CA ARG A 418 -8.79 14.04 -16.94
C ARG A 418 -9.71 13.37 -17.95
N LEU A 419 -10.49 12.39 -17.51
CA LEU A 419 -11.44 11.73 -18.37
C LEU A 419 -12.58 12.66 -18.79
N ASP A 420 -13.04 13.55 -17.91
CA ASP A 420 -14.03 14.57 -18.26
C ASP A 420 -13.48 15.56 -19.28
N GLU A 421 -12.25 16.04 -19.11
CA GLU A 421 -11.61 16.98 -20.03
C GLU A 421 -11.39 16.39 -21.44
N THR A 422 -11.15 15.07 -21.51
CA THR A 422 -10.96 14.39 -22.81
C THR A 422 -12.27 14.05 -23.52
N ALA A 423 -13.39 14.02 -22.78
CA ALA A 423 -14.72 13.76 -23.32
C ALA A 423 -15.46 15.04 -23.78
N SER A 424 -14.96 16.22 -23.39
CA SER A 424 -15.49 17.55 -23.74
C SER A 424 -14.85 18.10 -25.00
#